data_4afad66876a000ec2434b8607c67056f
#
_entry.id   4afad66876a000ec2434b8607c67056f
#
_cell.length_a   1.000
_cell.length_b   1.000
_cell.length_c   1.000
_cell.angle_alpha   90.00
_cell.angle_beta   90.00
_cell.angle_gamma   90.00
#
_symmetry.space_group_name_H-M   'P 1'
#
loop_
_entity.id
_entity.type
_entity.pdbx_description
1 polymer ?
#
loop_
_entity_poly.entity_id
_entity_poly.type
_entity_poly.pdbx_seq_one_letter_code
_entity_poly.pdbx_strand_id
1 'polypeptide(L)'
;MNRRKTIVFLGDGMADEPIPELGGKTPLQFARTPGMDQIAREGRSGTLLTLPAGYPTSSEVANMSVLGCDLASEYCGRGPLEAAGRGVALGPDDTAFRVNLVTTGEGILRDFSGGHVAPADAAELIAALNERLGDSRVRFYAGVSYRNILVLSGKDFSPGVRTDKPDDNHGEYVQDHLPVASAPEGETTAALLRELILKAPAVLADHPVNLRLRAEGKPEVNGIWPWSGGRVGALRKLSDKYGVNGAVISAVDVIVGLGRCLGMAVIKVPGATGYIDTNYEGKALAAIEALKTHDFVYLHLEAIDEVSHEQSLKLKIQAIEDFDSRIIVPVLQAVGPAVNCAVLPDHPVPIKMGRHTRTPVPVSARVAGVEPDGVTAFNEVDCLGGALGGMKADGLMRVLLA
;
A
#
# COMPACT_ATOMS: atom_id res chain seq x y z
N MET A 1 -23.43 -24.58 4.85
CA MET A 1 -23.93 -23.68 3.79
C MET A 1 -22.75 -23.23 2.97
N ASN A 2 -22.79 -23.40 1.64
CA ASN A 2 -21.73 -22.87 0.76
C ASN A 2 -21.77 -21.35 0.86
N ARG A 3 -20.73 -20.71 1.40
CA ARG A 3 -20.66 -19.24 1.46
C ARG A 3 -20.57 -18.68 0.05
N ARG A 4 -21.21 -17.53 -0.18
CA ARG A 4 -21.11 -16.83 -1.45
C ARG A 4 -19.67 -16.34 -1.65
N LYS A 5 -19.13 -16.56 -2.83
CA LYS A 5 -17.80 -16.09 -3.22
C LYS A 5 -17.85 -14.56 -3.39
N THR A 6 -16.79 -13.89 -2.98
CA THR A 6 -16.71 -12.44 -3.00
C THR A 6 -15.38 -11.98 -3.60
N ILE A 7 -15.40 -10.98 -4.46
CA ILE A 7 -14.19 -10.33 -4.97
C ILE A 7 -14.26 -8.81 -4.79
N VAL A 8 -13.15 -8.22 -4.37
CA VAL A 8 -12.94 -6.77 -4.36
C VAL A 8 -11.92 -6.42 -5.44
N PHE A 9 -12.31 -5.54 -6.35
CA PHE A 9 -11.45 -4.92 -7.35
C PHE A 9 -11.01 -3.56 -6.83
N LEU A 10 -9.76 -3.43 -6.47
CA LEU A 10 -9.19 -2.18 -5.97
C LEU A 10 -8.22 -1.58 -6.96
N GLY A 11 -8.55 -0.39 -7.48
CA GLY A 11 -7.66 0.45 -8.28
C GLY A 11 -7.02 1.51 -7.40
N ASP A 12 -5.74 1.33 -7.06
CA ASP A 12 -5.01 2.24 -6.18
C ASP A 12 -4.95 3.65 -6.79
N GLY A 13 -5.19 4.67 -5.99
CA GLY A 13 -5.12 6.07 -6.41
C GLY A 13 -6.11 6.51 -7.51
N MET A 14 -7.15 5.69 -7.81
CA MET A 14 -8.00 5.85 -9.00
C MET A 14 -8.89 7.09 -8.96
N ALA A 15 -9.36 7.52 -7.78
CA ALA A 15 -10.24 8.67 -7.64
C ALA A 15 -9.50 10.01 -7.87
N ASP A 16 -10.25 11.00 -8.37
CA ASP A 16 -9.71 12.32 -8.73
C ASP A 16 -10.77 13.42 -8.55
N GLU A 17 -10.35 14.64 -8.81
CA GLU A 17 -11.20 15.83 -8.89
C GLU A 17 -11.61 16.12 -10.34
N PRO A 18 -12.65 16.95 -10.57
CA PRO A 18 -13.00 17.42 -11.91
C PRO A 18 -11.85 18.17 -12.57
N ILE A 19 -11.54 17.81 -13.83
CA ILE A 19 -10.40 18.35 -14.61
C ILE A 19 -10.92 19.20 -15.76
N PRO A 20 -10.48 20.46 -15.90
CA PRO A 20 -10.94 21.34 -16.97
C PRO A 20 -10.70 20.77 -18.38
N GLU A 21 -9.57 20.13 -18.63
CA GLU A 21 -9.20 19.50 -19.90
C GLU A 21 -10.14 18.35 -20.30
N LEU A 22 -10.86 17.78 -19.34
CA LEU A 22 -11.89 16.77 -19.55
C LEU A 22 -13.32 17.36 -19.60
N GLY A 23 -13.43 18.67 -19.77
CA GLY A 23 -14.71 19.37 -19.75
C GLY A 23 -15.38 19.38 -18.37
N GLY A 24 -14.58 19.41 -17.30
CA GLY A 24 -15.04 19.40 -15.91
C GLY A 24 -15.44 18.01 -15.39
N LYS A 25 -15.08 16.95 -16.07
CA LYS A 25 -15.26 15.57 -15.61
C LYS A 25 -14.05 15.07 -14.82
N THR A 26 -14.26 14.11 -13.95
CA THR A 26 -13.15 13.33 -13.37
C THR A 26 -12.60 12.32 -14.39
N PRO A 27 -11.39 11.78 -14.20
CA PRO A 27 -10.88 10.68 -15.02
C PRO A 27 -11.81 9.46 -15.06
N LEU A 28 -12.46 9.10 -13.93
CA LEU A 28 -13.45 8.02 -13.88
C LEU A 28 -14.72 8.33 -14.69
N GLN A 29 -15.21 9.58 -14.67
CA GLN A 29 -16.33 10.00 -15.51
C GLN A 29 -15.99 10.05 -17.02
N PHE A 30 -14.70 10.20 -17.35
CA PHE A 30 -14.24 10.32 -18.74
C PHE A 30 -13.83 8.98 -19.33
N ALA A 31 -13.21 8.11 -18.54
CA ALA A 31 -12.73 6.79 -18.96
C ALA A 31 -13.90 5.87 -19.34
N ARG A 32 -13.62 4.94 -20.27
CA ARG A 32 -14.58 3.93 -20.69
C ARG A 32 -14.46 2.69 -19.77
N THR A 33 -15.42 2.53 -18.86
CA THR A 33 -15.37 1.51 -17.79
C THR A 33 -16.64 0.65 -17.72
N PRO A 34 -17.02 -0.09 -18.80
CA PRO A 34 -18.27 -0.82 -18.85
C PRO A 34 -18.42 -1.90 -17.78
N GLY A 35 -17.32 -2.51 -17.29
CA GLY A 35 -17.34 -3.49 -16.21
C GLY A 35 -17.62 -2.86 -14.84
N MET A 36 -16.98 -1.74 -14.53
CA MET A 36 -17.25 -0.97 -13.30
C MET A 36 -18.69 -0.46 -13.30
N ASP A 37 -19.16 0.07 -14.42
CA ASP A 37 -20.56 0.53 -14.60
C ASP A 37 -21.55 -0.64 -14.48
N GLN A 38 -21.18 -1.85 -14.92
CA GLN A 38 -22.02 -3.03 -14.71
C GLN A 38 -22.19 -3.33 -13.23
N ILE A 39 -21.10 -3.26 -12.44
CA ILE A 39 -21.17 -3.47 -10.99
C ILE A 39 -22.09 -2.42 -10.34
N ALA A 40 -22.01 -1.15 -10.77
CA ALA A 40 -22.87 -0.09 -10.27
C ALA A 40 -24.36 -0.36 -10.62
N ARG A 41 -24.66 -0.64 -11.91
CA ARG A 41 -26.04 -0.91 -12.37
C ARG A 41 -26.71 -2.12 -11.73
N GLU A 42 -25.91 -3.16 -11.44
CA GLU A 42 -26.39 -4.41 -10.86
C GLU A 42 -26.29 -4.44 -9.32
N GLY A 43 -25.77 -3.36 -8.72
CA GLY A 43 -25.49 -3.28 -7.31
C GLY A 43 -26.00 -2.03 -6.63
N ARG A 44 -25.35 -1.67 -5.54
CA ARG A 44 -25.57 -0.44 -4.78
C ARG A 44 -24.29 0.34 -4.69
N SER A 45 -24.39 1.66 -4.71
CA SER A 45 -23.27 2.57 -4.71
C SER A 45 -23.30 3.51 -3.50
N GLY A 46 -22.15 4.12 -3.23
CA GLY A 46 -21.98 5.08 -2.14
C GLY A 46 -20.55 5.58 -2.09
N THR A 47 -20.11 6.00 -0.91
CA THR A 47 -18.73 6.41 -0.66
C THR A 47 -18.16 5.70 0.55
N LEU A 48 -16.84 5.56 0.60
CA LEU A 48 -16.12 4.99 1.74
C LEU A 48 -15.02 5.94 2.21
N LEU A 49 -15.02 6.28 3.51
CA LEU A 49 -13.92 7.00 4.14
C LEU A 49 -12.80 6.02 4.47
N THR A 50 -11.76 6.01 3.65
CA THR A 50 -10.61 5.09 3.76
C THR A 50 -9.43 5.70 4.53
N LEU A 51 -9.27 7.02 4.49
CA LEU A 51 -8.21 7.77 5.14
C LEU A 51 -8.74 8.70 6.23
N PRO A 52 -9.14 8.18 7.41
CA PRO A 52 -9.64 9.01 8.49
C PRO A 52 -8.55 9.94 9.05
N ALA A 53 -8.99 11.06 9.67
CA ALA A 53 -8.09 11.98 10.34
C ALA A 53 -7.32 11.28 11.49
N GLY A 54 -6.09 11.73 11.75
CA GLY A 54 -5.24 11.16 12.81
C GLY A 54 -4.30 10.03 12.33
N TYR A 55 -4.45 9.56 11.09
CA TYR A 55 -3.56 8.55 10.48
C TYR A 55 -2.84 9.12 9.25
N PRO A 56 -1.71 8.52 8.81
CA PRO A 56 -1.05 8.91 7.56
C PRO A 56 -1.99 8.83 6.35
N THR A 57 -1.75 9.67 5.34
CA THR A 57 -2.38 9.54 4.01
C THR A 57 -1.59 8.55 3.18
N SER A 58 -1.86 7.26 3.38
CA SER A 58 -1.04 6.20 2.79
C SER A 58 -1.86 4.95 2.50
N SER A 59 -1.41 4.16 1.52
CA SER A 59 -2.11 2.98 1.03
C SER A 59 -2.33 1.93 2.12
N GLU A 60 -1.39 1.75 3.08
CA GLU A 60 -1.61 0.81 4.18
C GLU A 60 -2.82 1.19 5.03
N VAL A 61 -3.00 2.47 5.36
CA VAL A 61 -4.17 2.95 6.13
C VAL A 61 -5.45 2.76 5.34
N ALA A 62 -5.43 3.14 4.06
CA ALA A 62 -6.59 3.04 3.18
C ALA A 62 -7.02 1.58 2.98
N ASN A 63 -6.08 0.70 2.64
CA ASN A 63 -6.35 -0.73 2.43
C ASN A 63 -6.77 -1.45 3.74
N MET A 64 -6.22 -1.07 4.90
CA MET A 64 -6.71 -1.54 6.20
C MET A 64 -8.17 -1.14 6.42
N SER A 65 -8.55 0.09 6.07
CA SER A 65 -9.95 0.56 6.14
C SER A 65 -10.86 -0.22 5.19
N VAL A 66 -10.45 -0.45 3.94
CA VAL A 66 -11.21 -1.24 2.96
C VAL A 66 -11.44 -2.67 3.46
N LEU A 67 -10.43 -3.30 4.06
CA LEU A 67 -10.49 -4.66 4.62
C LEU A 67 -11.13 -4.72 6.01
N GLY A 68 -11.70 -3.60 6.48
CA GLY A 68 -12.47 -3.51 7.72
C GLY A 68 -11.60 -3.70 8.97
N CYS A 69 -10.34 -3.25 8.95
CA CYS A 69 -9.53 -3.17 10.16
C CYS A 69 -9.99 -2.01 11.04
N ASP A 70 -10.01 -2.23 12.33
CA ASP A 70 -10.17 -1.17 13.31
C ASP A 70 -8.84 -0.45 13.50
N LEU A 71 -8.66 0.68 12.82
CA LEU A 71 -7.40 1.41 12.86
C LEU A 71 -6.98 1.84 14.27
N ALA A 72 -7.94 2.09 15.18
CA ALA A 72 -7.62 2.51 16.52
C ALA A 72 -6.88 1.41 17.32
N SER A 73 -7.17 0.16 17.05
CA SER A 73 -6.58 -1.00 17.74
C SER A 73 -5.65 -1.85 16.87
N GLU A 74 -5.80 -1.79 15.54
CA GLU A 74 -5.11 -2.68 14.59
C GLU A 74 -4.02 -1.98 13.76
N TYR A 75 -3.93 -0.63 13.76
CA TYR A 75 -2.89 0.06 12.98
C TYR A 75 -1.49 -0.25 13.51
N CYS A 76 -0.67 -0.80 12.64
CA CYS A 76 0.65 -1.33 13.01
C CYS A 76 1.83 -0.62 12.33
N GLY A 77 1.57 0.45 11.56
CA GLY A 77 2.61 1.11 10.76
C GLY A 77 2.96 0.33 9.49
N ARG A 78 3.71 0.96 8.60
CA ARG A 78 4.10 0.40 7.30
C ARG A 78 5.23 -0.63 7.40
N GLY A 79 6.20 -0.41 8.29
CA GLY A 79 7.38 -1.27 8.43
C GLY A 79 7.04 -2.75 8.64
N PRO A 80 6.19 -3.10 9.61
CA PRO A 80 5.79 -4.50 9.83
C PRO A 80 5.06 -5.13 8.64
N LEU A 81 4.23 -4.37 7.94
CA LEU A 81 3.52 -4.86 6.77
C LEU A 81 4.48 -5.16 5.61
N GLU A 82 5.41 -4.27 5.32
CA GLU A 82 6.42 -4.51 4.30
C GLU A 82 7.37 -5.67 4.68
N ALA A 83 7.72 -5.80 5.97
CA ALA A 83 8.47 -6.95 6.46
C ALA A 83 7.73 -8.26 6.20
N ALA A 84 6.44 -8.32 6.57
CA ALA A 84 5.59 -9.47 6.30
C ALA A 84 5.45 -9.73 4.79
N GLY A 85 5.29 -8.68 3.96
CA GLY A 85 5.22 -8.76 2.50
C GLY A 85 6.43 -9.44 1.87
N ARG A 86 7.61 -9.24 2.46
CA ARG A 86 8.87 -9.86 2.03
C ARG A 86 9.15 -11.22 2.65
N GLY A 87 8.26 -11.69 3.52
CA GLY A 87 8.44 -12.97 4.22
C GLY A 87 9.40 -12.91 5.39
N VAL A 88 9.72 -11.72 5.90
CA VAL A 88 10.45 -11.55 7.15
C VAL A 88 9.51 -11.95 8.29
N ALA A 89 9.89 -13.00 9.02
CA ALA A 89 9.12 -13.45 10.18
C ALA A 89 9.32 -12.46 11.34
N LEU A 90 8.21 -11.91 11.84
CA LEU A 90 8.20 -11.04 13.01
C LEU A 90 7.61 -11.77 14.20
N GLY A 91 8.33 -11.75 15.31
CA GLY A 91 7.83 -12.19 16.59
C GLY A 91 6.85 -11.16 17.20
N PRO A 92 6.12 -11.55 18.25
CA PRO A 92 5.12 -10.68 18.90
C PRO A 92 5.72 -9.42 19.53
N ASP A 93 6.98 -9.47 19.89
CA ASP A 93 7.72 -8.36 20.52
C ASP A 93 8.64 -7.62 19.54
N ASP A 94 8.63 -7.98 18.24
CA ASP A 94 9.47 -7.33 17.24
C ASP A 94 8.84 -6.02 16.77
N THR A 95 9.66 -4.98 16.72
CA THR A 95 9.31 -3.68 16.13
C THR A 95 10.04 -3.55 14.79
N ALA A 96 9.30 -3.39 13.70
CA ALA A 96 9.86 -3.26 12.38
C ALA A 96 9.69 -1.83 11.85
N PHE A 97 10.73 -1.32 11.20
CA PHE A 97 10.76 -0.01 10.54
C PHE A 97 11.04 -0.19 9.06
N ARG A 98 10.42 0.62 8.22
CA ARG A 98 10.94 0.85 6.90
C ARG A 98 12.24 1.64 7.00
N VAL A 99 13.23 1.31 6.17
CA VAL A 99 14.50 2.02 6.10
C VAL A 99 14.77 2.41 4.65
N ASN A 100 14.87 3.71 4.40
CA ASN A 100 15.43 4.18 3.14
C ASN A 100 16.96 4.24 3.23
N LEU A 101 17.61 3.78 2.16
CA LEU A 101 18.98 4.14 1.88
C LEU A 101 18.97 5.52 1.22
N VAL A 102 19.69 6.48 1.78
CA VAL A 102 19.60 7.89 1.39
C VAL A 102 20.95 8.49 1.02
N THR A 103 20.94 9.59 0.29
CA THR A 103 22.10 10.46 0.05
C THR A 103 21.97 11.72 0.88
N THR A 104 23.00 12.01 1.69
CA THR A 104 23.07 13.24 2.47
C THR A 104 24.31 14.05 2.05
N GLY A 105 24.27 15.37 2.24
CA GLY A 105 25.42 16.25 2.02
C GLY A 105 25.31 17.48 2.92
N GLU A 106 26.37 17.83 3.64
CA GLU A 106 26.40 18.94 4.60
C GLU A 106 25.30 18.85 5.66
N GLY A 107 24.95 17.60 6.07
CA GLY A 107 23.88 17.35 7.03
C GLY A 107 22.46 17.45 6.48
N ILE A 108 22.28 17.69 5.17
CA ILE A 108 20.99 17.86 4.50
C ILE A 108 20.66 16.58 3.75
N LEU A 109 19.37 16.17 3.77
CA LEU A 109 18.85 15.09 2.93
C LEU A 109 18.79 15.55 1.48
N ARG A 110 19.73 15.06 0.65
CA ARG A 110 19.86 15.41 -0.77
C ARG A 110 19.03 14.52 -1.69
N ASP A 111 18.87 13.24 -1.33
CA ASP A 111 18.08 12.28 -2.08
C ASP A 111 17.57 11.17 -1.14
N PHE A 112 16.27 11.05 -1.01
CA PHE A 112 15.60 10.06 -0.16
C PHE A 112 15.66 8.63 -0.73
N SER A 113 16.13 8.48 -1.99
CA SER A 113 16.20 7.21 -2.73
C SER A 113 17.65 6.72 -2.95
N GLY A 114 18.66 7.49 -2.48
CA GLY A 114 20.06 7.15 -2.74
C GLY A 114 20.38 7.05 -4.23
N GLY A 115 19.83 7.94 -5.07
CA GLY A 115 19.97 7.91 -6.51
C GLY A 115 19.24 6.75 -7.18
N HIS A 116 18.15 6.26 -6.60
CA HIS A 116 17.48 5.02 -7.02
C HIS A 116 18.47 3.84 -7.08
N VAL A 117 19.25 3.68 -6.02
CA VAL A 117 20.31 2.63 -5.92
C VAL A 117 19.81 1.28 -6.45
N ALA A 118 20.64 0.62 -7.27
CA ALA A 118 20.28 -0.67 -7.86
C ALA A 118 20.01 -1.74 -6.77
N PRO A 119 19.08 -2.67 -6.96
CA PRO A 119 18.74 -3.66 -5.93
C PRO A 119 19.94 -4.51 -5.45
N ALA A 120 20.85 -4.86 -6.35
CA ALA A 120 22.06 -5.62 -5.99
C ALA A 120 22.99 -4.79 -5.09
N ASP A 121 23.20 -3.52 -5.43
CA ASP A 121 24.02 -2.58 -4.65
C ASP A 121 23.41 -2.33 -3.27
N ALA A 122 22.09 -2.12 -3.21
CA ALA A 122 21.38 -1.98 -1.95
C ALA A 122 21.55 -3.21 -1.05
N ALA A 123 21.49 -4.42 -1.61
CA ALA A 123 21.68 -5.65 -0.86
C ALA A 123 23.09 -5.75 -0.25
N GLU A 124 24.12 -5.35 -0.98
CA GLU A 124 25.51 -5.32 -0.47
C GLU A 124 25.66 -4.29 0.66
N LEU A 125 25.10 -3.08 0.50
CA LEU A 125 25.14 -2.04 1.53
C LEU A 125 24.38 -2.46 2.80
N ILE A 126 23.23 -3.10 2.67
CA ILE A 126 22.45 -3.64 3.80
C ILE A 126 23.21 -4.78 4.49
N ALA A 127 23.92 -5.63 3.75
CA ALA A 127 24.79 -6.65 4.34
C ALA A 127 25.91 -6.03 5.19
N ALA A 128 26.56 -4.99 4.70
CA ALA A 128 27.58 -4.25 5.45
C ALA A 128 27.03 -3.57 6.72
N LEU A 129 25.82 -2.99 6.63
CA LEU A 129 25.15 -2.44 7.82
C LEU A 129 24.84 -3.53 8.86
N ASN A 130 24.38 -4.72 8.43
CA ASN A 130 24.18 -5.86 9.32
C ASN A 130 25.46 -6.33 9.98
N GLU A 131 26.56 -6.41 9.23
CA GLU A 131 27.84 -6.87 9.76
C GLU A 131 28.40 -5.92 10.82
N ARG A 132 28.21 -4.61 10.63
CA ARG A 132 28.88 -3.58 11.45
C ARG A 132 27.98 -2.99 12.54
N LEU A 133 26.68 -2.94 12.33
CA LEU A 133 25.71 -2.32 13.23
C LEU A 133 24.63 -3.29 13.70
N GLY A 134 24.51 -4.47 13.05
CA GLY A 134 23.56 -5.50 13.43
C GLY A 134 24.09 -6.41 14.54
N ASP A 135 23.13 -7.05 15.23
CA ASP A 135 23.40 -8.09 16.23
C ASP A 135 22.21 -9.09 16.28
N SER A 136 22.08 -9.83 17.38
CA SER A 136 20.94 -10.76 17.57
C SER A 136 19.60 -10.07 17.69
N ARG A 137 19.55 -8.77 18.00
CA ARG A 137 18.35 -7.96 18.24
C ARG A 137 18.12 -6.86 17.20
N VAL A 138 19.14 -6.50 16.44
CA VAL A 138 19.11 -5.43 15.43
C VAL A 138 19.43 -6.04 14.07
N ARG A 139 18.45 -6.13 13.18
CA ARG A 139 18.65 -6.75 11.87
C ARG A 139 18.07 -5.90 10.74
N PHE A 140 18.92 -5.69 9.73
CA PHE A 140 18.52 -5.07 8.48
C PHE A 140 18.21 -6.15 7.43
N TYR A 141 17.13 -5.95 6.67
CA TYR A 141 16.74 -6.84 5.57
C TYR A 141 16.70 -6.06 4.28
N ALA A 142 17.42 -6.53 3.28
CA ALA A 142 17.42 -5.93 1.96
C ALA A 142 16.04 -6.04 1.30
N GLY A 143 15.68 -4.98 0.61
CA GLY A 143 14.46 -4.89 -0.14
C GLY A 143 14.66 -4.59 -1.61
N VAL A 144 13.80 -3.75 -2.17
CA VAL A 144 13.90 -3.29 -3.55
C VAL A 144 14.53 -1.90 -3.56
N SER A 145 15.72 -1.76 -4.17
CA SER A 145 16.41 -0.48 -4.27
C SER A 145 16.62 0.17 -2.87
N TYR A 146 16.31 1.42 -2.71
CA TYR A 146 16.44 2.16 -1.46
C TYR A 146 15.47 1.73 -0.34
N ARG A 147 14.49 0.90 -0.64
CA ARG A 147 13.41 0.48 0.27
C ARG A 147 13.80 -0.79 1.02
N ASN A 148 14.17 -0.68 2.27
CA ASN A 148 14.67 -1.79 3.11
C ASN A 148 13.92 -1.83 4.44
N ILE A 149 14.19 -2.84 5.27
CA ILE A 149 13.54 -3.06 6.56
C ILE A 149 14.60 -3.15 7.67
N LEU A 150 14.30 -2.56 8.82
CA LEU A 150 14.99 -2.76 10.08
C LEU A 150 14.04 -3.44 11.06
N VAL A 151 14.49 -4.54 11.67
CA VAL A 151 13.77 -5.23 12.74
C VAL A 151 14.55 -5.10 14.03
N LEU A 152 13.87 -4.66 15.08
CA LEU A 152 14.36 -4.57 16.45
C LEU A 152 13.60 -5.61 17.28
N SER A 153 14.34 -6.62 17.81
CA SER A 153 13.74 -7.74 18.53
C SER A 153 13.85 -7.57 20.04
N GLY A 154 12.72 -7.59 20.72
CA GLY A 154 12.64 -7.55 22.18
C GLY A 154 11.62 -6.53 22.71
N LYS A 155 11.13 -6.79 23.92
CA LYS A 155 10.04 -6.04 24.57
C LYS A 155 10.38 -4.58 24.85
N ASP A 156 11.65 -4.27 25.02
CA ASP A 156 12.19 -2.94 25.31
C ASP A 156 12.24 -2.03 24.07
N PHE A 157 12.01 -2.58 22.87
CA PHE A 157 11.89 -1.77 21.66
C PHE A 157 10.41 -1.47 21.35
N SER A 158 9.93 -0.34 21.85
CA SER A 158 8.55 0.11 21.61
C SER A 158 8.41 0.81 20.24
N PRO A 159 7.26 0.65 19.54
CA PRO A 159 6.93 1.46 18.37
C PRO A 159 6.53 2.91 18.71
N GLY A 160 6.48 3.29 19.99
CA GLY A 160 6.15 4.63 20.47
C GLY A 160 7.22 5.68 20.12
N VAL A 161 7.61 5.74 18.86
CA VAL A 161 8.62 6.66 18.32
C VAL A 161 8.04 7.41 17.12
N ARG A 162 8.12 8.72 17.15
CA ARG A 162 7.81 9.56 15.98
C ARG A 162 9.01 9.56 15.04
N THR A 163 8.72 9.29 13.80
CA THR A 163 9.68 9.31 12.67
C THR A 163 9.01 9.98 11.49
N ASP A 164 9.75 10.79 10.77
CA ASP A 164 9.24 11.54 9.63
C ASP A 164 9.52 10.77 8.32
N LYS A 165 8.61 10.91 7.33
CA LYS A 165 8.77 10.29 6.02
C LYS A 165 9.88 11.03 5.23
N PRO A 166 10.90 10.35 4.69
CA PRO A 166 12.02 11.04 4.03
C PRO A 166 11.60 11.80 2.76
N ASP A 167 10.61 11.30 2.02
CA ASP A 167 10.13 11.91 0.77
C ASP A 167 9.57 13.32 1.00
N ASP A 168 8.97 13.56 2.18
CA ASP A 168 8.36 14.84 2.55
C ASP A 168 9.39 15.86 3.07
N ASN A 169 10.64 15.42 3.32
CA ASN A 169 11.68 16.21 3.98
C ASN A 169 12.95 16.39 3.12
N HIS A 170 12.81 16.29 1.80
CA HIS A 170 13.91 16.52 0.87
C HIS A 170 14.40 17.98 0.95
N GLY A 171 15.69 18.14 1.12
CA GLY A 171 16.31 19.47 1.30
C GLY A 171 16.41 19.96 2.75
N GLU A 172 15.85 19.20 3.70
CA GLU A 172 15.87 19.54 5.13
C GLU A 172 17.10 18.96 5.84
N TYR A 173 17.46 19.50 7.01
CA TYR A 173 18.53 18.98 7.83
C TYR A 173 18.15 17.67 8.50
N VAL A 174 18.96 16.62 8.35
CA VAL A 174 18.73 15.30 8.94
C VAL A 174 18.55 15.38 10.47
N GLN A 175 19.29 16.27 11.14
CA GLN A 175 19.20 16.45 12.60
C GLN A 175 17.82 16.89 13.08
N ASP A 176 17.06 17.62 12.26
CA ASP A 176 15.74 18.16 12.63
C ASP A 176 14.65 17.07 12.56
N HIS A 177 14.97 15.93 11.90
CA HIS A 177 14.09 14.78 11.68
C HIS A 177 14.56 13.51 12.37
N LEU A 178 15.47 13.62 13.32
CA LEU A 178 15.91 12.46 14.10
C LEU A 178 14.74 11.85 14.88
N PRO A 179 14.69 10.52 15.02
CA PRO A 179 13.63 9.84 15.77
C PRO A 179 13.48 10.35 17.20
N VAL A 180 12.24 10.65 17.61
CA VAL A 180 11.90 11.16 18.94
C VAL A 180 10.87 10.25 19.58
N ALA A 181 11.06 9.88 20.84
CA ALA A 181 10.06 9.12 21.58
C ALA A 181 8.74 9.91 21.66
N SER A 182 7.64 9.28 21.31
CA SER A 182 6.29 9.82 21.47
C SER A 182 5.67 9.47 22.82
N ALA A 183 6.29 8.52 23.54
CA ALA A 183 5.95 8.08 24.88
C ALA A 183 7.21 7.54 25.58
N PRO A 184 7.26 7.48 26.92
CA PRO A 184 8.45 7.07 27.68
C PRO A 184 9.02 5.71 27.27
N GLU A 185 8.16 4.76 26.93
CA GLU A 185 8.57 3.43 26.46
C GLU A 185 9.27 3.43 25.07
N GLY A 186 9.18 4.52 24.34
CA GLY A 186 9.84 4.74 23.06
C GLY A 186 11.29 5.21 23.15
N GLU A 187 11.77 5.63 24.32
CA GLU A 187 13.09 6.25 24.48
C GLU A 187 14.25 5.32 24.04
N THR A 188 14.21 4.06 24.46
CA THR A 188 15.24 3.06 24.07
C THR A 188 15.28 2.89 22.56
N THR A 189 14.13 2.81 21.91
CA THR A 189 14.03 2.67 20.45
C THR A 189 14.51 3.94 19.75
N ALA A 190 14.05 5.12 20.18
CA ALA A 190 14.47 6.39 19.58
C ALA A 190 15.99 6.61 19.72
N ALA A 191 16.56 6.29 20.87
CA ALA A 191 18.00 6.39 21.10
C ALA A 191 18.79 5.48 20.16
N LEU A 192 18.38 4.21 20.02
CA LEU A 192 19.00 3.26 19.10
C LEU A 192 18.90 3.70 17.64
N LEU A 193 17.72 4.15 17.20
CA LEU A 193 17.54 4.63 15.83
C LEU A 193 18.44 5.82 15.51
N ARG A 194 18.57 6.80 16.44
CA ARG A 194 19.51 7.91 16.31
C ARG A 194 20.95 7.42 16.21
N GLU A 195 21.32 6.48 17.04
CA GLU A 195 22.67 5.87 17.02
C GLU A 195 22.95 5.22 15.66
N LEU A 196 22.03 4.42 15.12
CA LEU A 196 22.15 3.77 13.82
C LEU A 196 22.26 4.79 12.68
N ILE A 197 21.43 5.85 12.67
CA ILE A 197 21.50 6.94 11.69
C ILE A 197 22.87 7.61 11.71
N LEU A 198 23.41 7.91 12.91
CA LEU A 198 24.70 8.61 13.05
C LEU A 198 25.90 7.71 12.72
N LYS A 199 25.80 6.39 12.91
CA LYS A 199 26.88 5.45 12.64
C LYS A 199 26.90 4.92 11.20
N ALA A 200 25.77 4.87 10.52
CA ALA A 200 25.65 4.35 9.16
C ALA A 200 26.60 5.01 8.15
N PRO A 201 26.81 6.35 8.16
CA PRO A 201 27.75 6.99 7.24
C PRO A 201 29.16 6.42 7.30
N ALA A 202 29.69 6.12 8.49
CA ALA A 202 31.04 5.56 8.65
C ALA A 202 31.15 4.13 8.10
N VAL A 203 30.06 3.36 8.09
CA VAL A 203 30.02 2.01 7.48
C VAL A 203 29.98 2.09 5.96
N LEU A 204 29.26 3.09 5.43
CA LEU A 204 28.92 3.18 4.01
C LEU A 204 29.99 3.95 3.19
N ALA A 205 30.72 4.89 3.81
CA ALA A 205 31.60 5.83 3.10
C ALA A 205 32.62 5.19 2.16
N ASP A 206 33.32 4.16 2.63
CA ASP A 206 34.37 3.48 1.87
C ASP A 206 33.94 2.11 1.33
N HIS A 207 32.64 1.85 1.32
CA HIS A 207 32.12 0.60 0.78
C HIS A 207 32.37 0.51 -0.74
N PRO A 208 32.76 -0.66 -1.30
CA PRO A 208 33.08 -0.82 -2.73
C PRO A 208 32.00 -0.31 -3.67
N VAL A 209 30.72 -0.48 -3.31
CA VAL A 209 29.57 0.08 -4.05
C VAL A 209 29.69 1.60 -4.17
N ASN A 210 29.91 2.31 -3.05
CA ASN A 210 29.99 3.77 -3.07
C ASN A 210 31.25 4.28 -3.77
N LEU A 211 32.38 3.57 -3.64
CA LEU A 211 33.62 3.89 -4.39
C LEU A 211 33.35 3.80 -5.91
N ARG A 212 32.62 2.77 -6.36
CA ARG A 212 32.21 2.62 -7.76
C ARG A 212 31.23 3.71 -8.18
N LEU A 213 30.15 3.96 -7.42
CA LEU A 213 29.15 5.00 -7.74
C LEU A 213 29.82 6.37 -7.88
N ARG A 214 30.77 6.68 -6.97
CA ARG A 214 31.56 7.92 -7.02
C ARG A 214 32.42 8.01 -8.29
N ALA A 215 33.08 6.90 -8.66
CA ALA A 215 33.86 6.85 -9.90
C ALA A 215 33.00 7.00 -11.17
N GLU A 216 31.74 6.58 -11.10
CA GLU A 216 30.75 6.72 -12.19
C GLU A 216 30.03 8.09 -12.17
N GLY A 217 30.33 8.98 -11.22
CA GLY A 217 29.64 10.28 -11.08
C GLY A 217 28.18 10.15 -10.63
N LYS A 218 27.81 9.04 -10.03
CA LYS A 218 26.49 8.77 -9.49
C LYS A 218 26.38 9.17 -8.02
N PRO A 219 25.17 9.47 -7.51
CA PRO A 219 24.93 9.69 -6.08
C PRO A 219 25.40 8.51 -5.22
N GLU A 220 26.06 8.80 -4.13
CA GLU A 220 26.47 7.81 -3.14
C GLU A 220 25.32 7.55 -2.15
N VAL A 221 25.22 6.33 -1.69
CA VAL A 221 24.34 5.97 -0.56
C VAL A 221 25.18 6.09 0.72
N ASN A 222 25.04 7.20 1.42
CA ASN A 222 25.86 7.50 2.59
C ASN A 222 25.07 7.64 3.91
N GLY A 223 23.80 7.25 3.91
CA GLY A 223 22.97 7.30 5.11
C GLY A 223 21.80 6.32 5.07
N ILE A 224 21.15 6.19 6.23
CA ILE A 224 19.90 5.45 6.39
C ILE A 224 18.84 6.35 7.01
N TRP A 225 17.56 6.08 6.68
CA TRP A 225 16.42 6.80 7.23
C TRP A 225 15.33 5.82 7.66
N PRO A 226 15.35 5.36 8.93
CA PRO A 226 14.28 4.51 9.47
C PRO A 226 13.02 5.31 9.76
N TRP A 227 11.84 4.80 9.34
CA TRP A 227 10.56 5.47 9.51
C TRP A 227 9.39 4.48 9.53
N SER A 228 8.20 4.98 9.90
CA SER A 228 6.93 4.22 9.95
C SER A 228 7.06 2.87 10.66
N GLY A 229 7.59 2.93 11.88
CA GLY A 229 7.76 1.75 12.73
C GLY A 229 6.48 1.23 13.33
N GLY A 230 6.47 -0.06 13.72
CA GLY A 230 5.32 -0.66 14.37
C GLY A 230 5.48 -2.14 14.70
N ARG A 231 4.36 -2.74 15.16
CA ARG A 231 4.23 -4.18 15.48
C ARG A 231 2.97 -4.77 14.87
N VAL A 232 3.04 -6.01 14.38
CA VAL A 232 1.89 -6.70 13.74
C VAL A 232 0.85 -7.18 14.75
N GLY A 233 1.18 -7.29 16.03
CA GLY A 233 0.49 -8.10 17.03
C GLY A 233 -1.02 -7.88 17.26
N ALA A 234 -1.61 -6.77 16.78
CA ALA A 234 -3.03 -6.46 16.97
C ALA A 234 -3.92 -6.83 15.78
N LEU A 235 -3.34 -7.14 14.60
CA LEU A 235 -4.12 -7.45 13.40
C LEU A 235 -4.84 -8.80 13.52
N ARG A 236 -6.18 -8.77 13.45
CA ARG A 236 -7.02 -9.97 13.50
C ARG A 236 -7.22 -10.54 12.11
N LYS A 237 -7.09 -11.86 11.96
CA LYS A 237 -7.28 -12.55 10.69
C LYS A 237 -8.71 -12.38 10.17
N LEU A 238 -8.88 -12.35 8.83
CA LEU A 238 -10.20 -12.30 8.20
C LEU A 238 -11.08 -13.50 8.58
N SER A 239 -10.47 -14.67 8.78
CA SER A 239 -11.16 -15.86 9.30
C SER A 239 -11.80 -15.63 10.66
N ASP A 240 -11.13 -14.87 11.53
CA ASP A 240 -11.60 -14.64 12.90
C ASP A 240 -12.63 -13.50 12.95
N LYS A 241 -12.51 -12.51 12.04
CA LYS A 241 -13.42 -11.36 11.95
C LYS A 241 -14.71 -11.69 11.20
N TYR A 242 -14.58 -12.36 10.06
CA TYR A 242 -15.68 -12.60 9.12
C TYR A 242 -15.89 -14.08 8.81
N GLY A 243 -15.03 -14.95 9.33
CA GLY A 243 -15.06 -16.39 9.10
C GLY A 243 -14.79 -16.81 7.65
N VAL A 244 -14.12 -15.99 6.84
CA VAL A 244 -13.82 -16.26 5.43
C VAL A 244 -12.36 -16.67 5.23
N ASN A 245 -12.16 -17.55 4.24
CA ASN A 245 -10.84 -17.90 3.73
C ASN A 245 -10.52 -16.93 2.57
N GLY A 246 -9.52 -16.06 2.75
CA GLY A 246 -9.20 -15.00 1.79
C GLY A 246 -7.95 -15.26 0.97
N ALA A 247 -7.87 -14.65 -0.22
CA ALA A 247 -6.67 -14.55 -1.03
C ALA A 247 -6.42 -13.09 -1.46
N VAL A 248 -5.14 -12.71 -1.56
CA VAL A 248 -4.70 -11.38 -2.03
C VAL A 248 -3.85 -11.52 -3.30
N ILE A 249 -4.14 -10.68 -4.29
CA ILE A 249 -3.41 -10.55 -5.54
C ILE A 249 -2.91 -9.11 -5.63
N SER A 250 -1.62 -8.90 -5.45
CA SER A 250 -0.96 -7.58 -5.55
C SER A 250 0.51 -7.75 -5.93
N ALA A 251 1.09 -6.73 -6.55
CA ALA A 251 2.53 -6.63 -6.80
C ALA A 251 3.26 -5.78 -5.73
N VAL A 252 2.53 -5.21 -4.76
CA VAL A 252 3.04 -4.24 -3.80
C VAL A 252 3.25 -4.90 -2.44
N ASP A 253 4.48 -4.82 -1.92
CA ASP A 253 4.87 -5.51 -0.68
C ASP A 253 3.98 -5.17 0.51
N VAL A 254 3.58 -3.90 0.67
CA VAL A 254 2.73 -3.49 1.80
C VAL A 254 1.34 -4.12 1.76
N ILE A 255 0.76 -4.28 0.56
CA ILE A 255 -0.55 -4.91 0.38
C ILE A 255 -0.45 -6.43 0.54
N VAL A 256 0.61 -7.04 -0.02
CA VAL A 256 0.91 -8.47 0.19
C VAL A 256 1.11 -8.75 1.68
N GLY A 257 1.83 -7.89 2.38
CA GLY A 257 2.07 -8.00 3.81
C GLY A 257 0.80 -7.86 4.63
N LEU A 258 -0.04 -6.89 4.31
CA LEU A 258 -1.36 -6.74 4.96
C LEU A 258 -2.20 -8.01 4.77
N GLY A 259 -2.26 -8.54 3.55
CA GLY A 259 -2.94 -9.81 3.27
C GLY A 259 -2.41 -10.96 4.12
N ARG A 260 -1.08 -11.13 4.24
CA ARG A 260 -0.47 -12.16 5.10
C ARG A 260 -0.83 -11.98 6.57
N CYS A 261 -0.73 -10.76 7.09
CA CYS A 261 -1.07 -10.46 8.47
C CYS A 261 -2.56 -10.73 8.76
N LEU A 262 -3.44 -10.51 7.78
CA LEU A 262 -4.86 -10.84 7.85
C LEU A 262 -5.15 -12.33 7.58
N GLY A 263 -4.13 -13.18 7.42
CA GLY A 263 -4.27 -14.62 7.20
C GLY A 263 -4.73 -15.02 5.80
N MET A 264 -4.57 -14.14 4.81
CA MET A 264 -4.92 -14.41 3.41
C MET A 264 -3.81 -15.17 2.70
N ALA A 265 -4.19 -16.02 1.75
CA ALA A 265 -3.26 -16.64 0.80
C ALA A 265 -2.73 -15.59 -0.17
N VAL A 266 -1.41 -15.53 -0.36
CA VAL A 266 -0.79 -14.63 -1.34
C VAL A 266 -0.68 -15.34 -2.68
N ILE A 267 -1.38 -14.83 -3.69
CA ILE A 267 -1.32 -15.33 -5.06
C ILE A 267 -0.32 -14.50 -5.85
N LYS A 268 0.82 -15.10 -6.18
CA LYS A 268 1.83 -14.46 -7.01
C LYS A 268 1.50 -14.61 -8.48
N VAL A 269 1.53 -13.51 -9.23
CA VAL A 269 1.29 -13.49 -10.68
C VAL A 269 2.60 -13.18 -11.39
N PRO A 270 3.13 -14.08 -12.20
CA PRO A 270 4.33 -13.81 -13.00
C PRO A 270 4.14 -12.58 -13.90
N GLY A 271 5.12 -11.68 -13.90
CA GLY A 271 5.05 -10.43 -14.68
C GLY A 271 4.13 -9.35 -14.08
N ALA A 272 3.58 -9.56 -12.90
CA ALA A 272 2.88 -8.49 -12.19
C ALA A 272 3.90 -7.48 -11.65
N THR A 273 3.71 -6.21 -12.02
CA THR A 273 4.48 -5.05 -11.56
C THR A 273 3.55 -4.05 -10.86
N GLY A 274 4.12 -3.02 -10.22
CA GLY A 274 3.38 -1.87 -9.69
C GLY A 274 3.09 -0.79 -10.74
N TYR A 275 3.39 -0.99 -12.02
CA TYR A 275 3.27 0.01 -13.06
C TYR A 275 2.38 -0.44 -14.23
N ILE A 276 2.22 0.41 -15.26
CA ILE A 276 1.32 0.15 -16.41
C ILE A 276 1.71 -1.06 -17.28
N ASP A 277 2.94 -1.57 -17.16
CA ASP A 277 3.42 -2.75 -17.83
C ASP A 277 3.06 -4.07 -17.12
N THR A 278 2.27 -3.98 -16.04
CA THR A 278 1.86 -5.14 -15.23
C THR A 278 1.09 -6.18 -16.07
N ASN A 279 1.15 -7.44 -15.66
CA ASN A 279 0.40 -8.53 -16.28
C ASN A 279 -1.08 -8.51 -15.83
N TYR A 280 -1.91 -7.70 -16.50
CA TYR A 280 -3.36 -7.56 -16.23
C TYR A 280 -4.11 -8.88 -16.41
N GLU A 281 -3.90 -9.57 -17.53
CA GLU A 281 -4.57 -10.83 -17.85
C GLU A 281 -4.19 -11.92 -16.84
N GLY A 282 -2.92 -11.96 -16.43
CA GLY A 282 -2.45 -12.87 -15.39
C GLY A 282 -3.13 -12.62 -14.05
N LYS A 283 -3.35 -11.36 -13.67
CA LYS A 283 -4.10 -11.00 -12.44
C LYS A 283 -5.57 -11.43 -12.55
N ALA A 284 -6.23 -11.23 -13.70
CA ALA A 284 -7.60 -11.66 -13.93
C ALA A 284 -7.75 -13.18 -13.80
N LEU A 285 -6.89 -13.94 -14.49
CA LEU A 285 -6.88 -15.41 -14.42
C LEU A 285 -6.63 -15.90 -12.98
N ALA A 286 -5.67 -15.30 -12.29
CA ALA A 286 -5.37 -15.65 -10.89
C ALA A 286 -6.57 -15.43 -9.96
N ALA A 287 -7.35 -14.36 -10.18
CA ALA A 287 -8.56 -14.09 -9.40
C ALA A 287 -9.65 -15.13 -9.67
N ILE A 288 -9.87 -15.50 -10.94
CA ILE A 288 -10.84 -16.53 -11.34
C ILE A 288 -10.47 -17.88 -10.68
N GLU A 289 -9.21 -18.26 -10.74
CA GLU A 289 -8.74 -19.51 -10.13
C GLU A 289 -8.82 -19.46 -8.58
N ALA A 290 -8.45 -18.34 -7.97
CA ALA A 290 -8.53 -18.16 -6.53
C ALA A 290 -9.97 -18.28 -6.00
N LEU A 291 -10.97 -17.77 -6.72
CA LEU A 291 -12.37 -17.88 -6.36
C LEU A 291 -12.90 -19.32 -6.34
N LYS A 292 -12.25 -20.27 -6.98
CA LYS A 292 -12.63 -21.68 -6.89
C LYS A 292 -12.39 -22.28 -5.49
N THR A 293 -11.38 -21.79 -4.79
CA THR A 293 -10.91 -22.35 -3.52
C THR A 293 -11.00 -21.39 -2.33
N HIS A 294 -11.10 -20.09 -2.56
CA HIS A 294 -11.21 -19.08 -1.51
C HIS A 294 -12.60 -18.43 -1.51
N ASP A 295 -13.05 -17.98 -0.35
CA ASP A 295 -14.34 -17.32 -0.19
C ASP A 295 -14.27 -15.82 -0.53
N PHE A 296 -13.08 -15.23 -0.33
CA PHE A 296 -12.84 -13.81 -0.53
C PHE A 296 -11.54 -13.60 -1.32
N VAL A 297 -11.59 -12.81 -2.39
CA VAL A 297 -10.41 -12.42 -3.19
C VAL A 297 -10.27 -10.91 -3.19
N TYR A 298 -9.10 -10.43 -2.82
CA TYR A 298 -8.71 -9.02 -2.87
C TYR A 298 -7.74 -8.82 -4.02
N LEU A 299 -8.20 -8.22 -5.12
CA LEU A 299 -7.39 -7.93 -6.29
C LEU A 299 -7.02 -6.44 -6.30
N HIS A 300 -5.74 -6.17 -6.22
CA HIS A 300 -5.17 -4.84 -6.14
C HIS A 300 -4.35 -4.50 -7.40
N LEU A 301 -4.59 -3.31 -7.97
CA LEU A 301 -3.85 -2.75 -9.09
C LEU A 301 -3.24 -1.41 -8.69
N GLU A 302 -1.91 -1.34 -8.63
CA GLU A 302 -1.12 -0.16 -8.28
C GLU A 302 -0.97 0.85 -9.42
N ALA A 303 -0.93 0.38 -10.66
CA ALA A 303 -0.54 1.15 -11.86
C ALA A 303 -1.19 2.55 -11.96
N ILE A 304 -2.44 2.71 -11.47
CA ILE A 304 -3.17 3.97 -11.55
C ILE A 304 -2.59 5.00 -10.58
N ASP A 305 -2.15 4.55 -9.39
CA ASP A 305 -1.52 5.37 -8.36
C ASP A 305 -0.19 5.96 -8.86
N GLU A 306 0.70 5.10 -9.36
CA GLU A 306 2.03 5.51 -9.84
C GLU A 306 1.94 6.56 -10.95
N VAL A 307 1.11 6.34 -11.97
CA VAL A 307 0.95 7.34 -13.06
C VAL A 307 0.23 8.60 -12.59
N SER A 308 -0.54 8.53 -11.50
CA SER A 308 -1.16 9.71 -10.88
C SER A 308 -0.13 10.53 -10.10
N HIS A 309 0.84 9.91 -9.45
CA HIS A 309 1.99 10.57 -8.83
C HIS A 309 2.89 11.25 -9.88
N GLU A 310 3.01 10.66 -11.07
CA GLU A 310 3.68 11.26 -12.23
C GLU A 310 2.88 12.42 -12.87
N GLN A 311 1.66 12.69 -12.38
CA GLN A 311 0.74 13.70 -12.91
C GLN A 311 0.39 13.49 -14.40
N SER A 312 0.41 12.24 -14.87
CA SER A 312 0.12 11.88 -16.25
C SER A 312 -1.35 11.55 -16.46
N LEU A 313 -2.17 12.56 -16.80
CA LEU A 313 -3.61 12.39 -17.05
C LEU A 313 -3.89 11.31 -18.11
N LYS A 314 -3.13 11.31 -19.19
CA LYS A 314 -3.29 10.34 -20.29
C LYS A 314 -3.08 8.91 -19.80
N LEU A 315 -2.00 8.67 -19.05
CA LEU A 315 -1.70 7.33 -18.51
C LEU A 315 -2.69 6.91 -17.44
N LYS A 316 -3.19 7.85 -16.61
CA LYS A 316 -4.21 7.54 -15.61
C LYS A 316 -5.51 7.05 -16.27
N ILE A 317 -6.00 7.74 -17.30
CA ILE A 317 -7.19 7.31 -18.05
C ILE A 317 -6.96 5.92 -18.67
N GLN A 318 -5.81 5.73 -19.32
CA GLN A 318 -5.46 4.43 -19.90
C GLN A 318 -5.41 3.31 -18.86
N ALA A 319 -4.77 3.54 -17.71
CA ALA A 319 -4.66 2.53 -16.64
C ALA A 319 -6.04 2.19 -16.03
N ILE A 320 -6.96 3.15 -15.91
CA ILE A 320 -8.35 2.92 -15.51
C ILE A 320 -9.08 2.04 -16.55
N GLU A 321 -8.95 2.35 -17.83
CA GLU A 321 -9.57 1.58 -18.93
C GLU A 321 -8.96 0.18 -19.05
N ASP A 322 -7.66 0.03 -18.86
CA ASP A 322 -6.97 -1.27 -18.82
C ASP A 322 -7.41 -2.11 -17.63
N PHE A 323 -7.59 -1.50 -16.45
CA PHE A 323 -8.12 -2.18 -15.27
C PHE A 323 -9.52 -2.75 -15.53
N ASP A 324 -10.39 -1.93 -16.11
CA ASP A 324 -11.76 -2.36 -16.44
C ASP A 324 -11.76 -3.47 -17.49
N SER A 325 -11.16 -3.21 -18.66
CA SER A 325 -11.28 -4.07 -19.84
C SER A 325 -10.48 -5.37 -19.75
N ARG A 326 -9.31 -5.35 -19.07
CA ARG A 326 -8.37 -6.48 -19.02
C ARG A 326 -8.45 -7.27 -17.71
N ILE A 327 -9.08 -6.71 -16.65
CA ILE A 327 -9.26 -7.42 -15.38
C ILE A 327 -10.75 -7.56 -15.05
N ILE A 328 -11.49 -6.45 -14.85
CA ILE A 328 -12.85 -6.50 -14.30
C ILE A 328 -13.79 -7.23 -15.24
N VAL A 329 -13.87 -6.82 -16.52
CA VAL A 329 -14.76 -7.44 -17.52
C VAL A 329 -14.51 -8.94 -17.67
N PRO A 330 -13.27 -9.43 -17.87
CA PRO A 330 -13.01 -10.86 -17.98
C PRO A 330 -13.39 -11.66 -16.73
N VAL A 331 -13.13 -11.10 -15.53
CA VAL A 331 -13.50 -11.77 -14.27
C VAL A 331 -15.01 -11.84 -14.14
N LEU A 332 -15.75 -10.73 -14.35
CA LEU A 332 -17.22 -10.71 -14.26
C LEU A 332 -17.87 -11.73 -15.21
N GLN A 333 -17.36 -11.83 -16.44
CA GLN A 333 -17.84 -12.80 -17.43
C GLN A 333 -17.60 -14.26 -16.98
N ALA A 334 -16.45 -14.53 -16.36
CA ALA A 334 -16.09 -15.88 -15.94
C ALA A 334 -16.85 -16.33 -14.67
N VAL A 335 -17.09 -15.44 -13.71
CA VAL A 335 -17.67 -15.80 -12.40
C VAL A 335 -19.19 -15.64 -12.33
N GLY A 336 -19.76 -14.85 -13.23
CA GLY A 336 -21.21 -14.62 -13.30
C GLY A 336 -21.80 -13.82 -12.13
N PRO A 337 -23.17 -13.71 -12.07
CA PRO A 337 -23.85 -12.83 -11.14
C PRO A 337 -23.98 -13.39 -9.71
N ALA A 338 -23.64 -14.66 -9.48
CA ALA A 338 -23.75 -15.29 -8.16
C ALA A 338 -22.60 -14.90 -7.21
N VAL A 339 -21.52 -14.34 -7.75
CA VAL A 339 -20.36 -13.87 -6.98
C VAL A 339 -20.60 -12.42 -6.56
N ASN A 340 -20.46 -12.15 -5.26
CA ASN A 340 -20.47 -10.78 -4.76
C ASN A 340 -19.21 -10.06 -5.25
N CYS A 341 -19.35 -8.83 -5.70
CA CYS A 341 -18.20 -8.05 -6.11
C CYS A 341 -18.34 -6.59 -5.69
N ALA A 342 -17.19 -5.97 -5.41
CA ALA A 342 -17.10 -4.52 -5.24
C ALA A 342 -15.97 -3.96 -6.08
N VAL A 343 -16.12 -2.71 -6.51
CA VAL A 343 -15.07 -1.91 -7.14
C VAL A 343 -14.95 -0.58 -6.39
N LEU A 344 -13.72 -0.19 -6.10
CA LEU A 344 -13.38 1.07 -5.45
C LEU A 344 -11.90 1.42 -5.62
N PRO A 345 -11.51 2.70 -5.51
CA PRO A 345 -10.14 3.08 -5.15
C PRO A 345 -9.92 2.93 -3.64
N ASP A 346 -8.68 2.90 -3.22
CA ASP A 346 -8.35 3.01 -1.80
C ASP A 346 -8.26 4.47 -1.34
N HIS A 347 -7.74 5.36 -2.16
CA HIS A 347 -7.69 6.82 -1.94
C HIS A 347 -7.67 7.59 -3.26
N PRO A 348 -7.94 8.92 -3.21
CA PRO A 348 -7.69 9.77 -4.37
C PRO A 348 -6.21 10.15 -4.49
N VAL A 349 -5.73 10.21 -5.75
CA VAL A 349 -4.49 10.91 -6.12
C VAL A 349 -4.81 11.89 -7.24
N PRO A 350 -5.32 13.08 -6.89
CA PRO A 350 -5.64 14.05 -7.93
C PRO A 350 -4.43 14.41 -8.77
N ILE A 351 -4.57 14.31 -10.10
CA ILE A 351 -3.50 14.60 -11.08
C ILE A 351 -2.88 15.98 -10.85
N LYS A 352 -3.71 16.95 -10.50
CA LYS A 352 -3.27 18.31 -10.19
C LYS A 352 -2.27 18.37 -9.02
N MET A 353 -2.39 17.44 -8.07
CA MET A 353 -1.61 17.43 -6.84
C MET A 353 -0.48 16.42 -6.85
N GLY A 354 -0.62 15.28 -7.54
CA GLY A 354 0.32 14.18 -7.54
C GLY A 354 0.55 13.56 -6.16
N ARG A 355 -0.43 13.66 -5.26
CA ARG A 355 -0.34 13.13 -3.87
C ARG A 355 -1.69 12.70 -3.35
N HIS A 356 -1.69 11.80 -2.38
CA HIS A 356 -2.89 11.26 -1.74
C HIS A 356 -3.70 12.36 -1.02
N THR A 357 -5.03 12.26 -1.13
CA THR A 357 -5.96 13.13 -0.39
C THR A 357 -6.94 12.28 0.44
N ARG A 358 -7.73 12.94 1.31
CA ARG A 358 -8.62 12.26 2.28
C ARG A 358 -10.10 12.28 1.87
N THR A 359 -10.40 12.72 0.65
CA THR A 359 -11.78 12.71 0.17
C THR A 359 -12.31 11.27 0.17
N PRO A 360 -13.52 11.00 0.70
CA PRO A 360 -14.11 9.67 0.59
C PRO A 360 -14.18 9.20 -0.85
N VAL A 361 -13.87 7.93 -1.07
CA VAL A 361 -13.79 7.35 -2.40
C VAL A 361 -15.13 6.76 -2.85
N PRO A 362 -15.44 6.75 -4.17
CA PRO A 362 -16.62 6.07 -4.69
C PRO A 362 -16.48 4.56 -4.48
N VAL A 363 -17.60 3.91 -4.22
CA VAL A 363 -17.70 2.45 -4.12
C VAL A 363 -18.99 1.97 -4.73
N SER A 364 -18.92 0.89 -5.50
CA SER A 364 -20.09 0.13 -5.95
C SER A 364 -19.93 -1.33 -5.57
N ALA A 365 -21.02 -1.93 -5.06
CA ALA A 365 -21.03 -3.31 -4.59
C ALA A 365 -22.26 -4.04 -5.11
N ARG A 366 -22.05 -5.10 -5.90
CA ARG A 366 -23.08 -6.04 -6.32
C ARG A 366 -23.08 -7.22 -5.34
N VAL A 367 -24.18 -7.39 -4.64
CA VAL A 367 -24.40 -8.51 -3.71
C VAL A 367 -25.57 -9.32 -4.20
N ALA A 368 -25.36 -10.62 -4.40
CA ALA A 368 -26.39 -11.51 -4.97
C ALA A 368 -27.65 -11.54 -4.08
N GLY A 369 -28.80 -11.25 -4.70
CA GLY A 369 -30.11 -11.18 -4.03
C GLY A 369 -30.39 -9.85 -3.33
N VAL A 370 -29.58 -8.83 -3.55
CA VAL A 370 -29.81 -7.45 -3.12
C VAL A 370 -30.22 -6.62 -4.34
N GLU A 371 -31.35 -5.90 -4.25
CA GLU A 371 -31.85 -5.06 -5.33
C GLU A 371 -30.92 -3.86 -5.58
N PRO A 372 -30.64 -3.52 -6.85
CA PRO A 372 -29.87 -2.34 -7.22
C PRO A 372 -30.51 -1.03 -6.73
N ASP A 373 -29.68 0.02 -6.63
CA ASP A 373 -30.15 1.35 -6.20
C ASP A 373 -30.43 2.36 -7.34
N GLY A 374 -30.19 1.93 -8.58
CA GLY A 374 -30.44 2.77 -9.76
C GLY A 374 -29.27 3.63 -10.20
N VAL A 375 -28.11 3.57 -9.53
CA VAL A 375 -26.87 4.19 -10.01
C VAL A 375 -26.41 3.44 -11.27
N THR A 376 -26.07 4.16 -12.34
CA THR A 376 -25.79 3.55 -13.65
C THR A 376 -24.34 3.61 -14.09
N ALA A 377 -23.54 4.45 -13.45
CA ALA A 377 -22.12 4.60 -13.75
C ALA A 377 -21.29 4.68 -12.46
N PHE A 378 -20.09 4.09 -12.50
CA PHE A 378 -19.15 4.11 -11.39
C PHE A 378 -18.22 5.33 -11.50
N ASN A 379 -18.45 6.33 -10.68
CA ASN A 379 -17.57 7.50 -10.55
C ASN A 379 -17.89 8.27 -9.26
N GLU A 380 -17.09 9.29 -8.97
CA GLU A 380 -17.16 10.09 -7.74
C GLU A 380 -18.49 10.84 -7.59
N VAL A 381 -19.14 11.21 -8.70
CA VAL A 381 -20.39 12.01 -8.69
C VAL A 381 -21.62 11.12 -8.56
N ASP A 382 -21.72 10.10 -9.41
CA ASP A 382 -22.93 9.26 -9.45
C ASP A 382 -23.05 8.39 -8.20
N CYS A 383 -21.91 7.89 -7.67
CA CYS A 383 -21.91 7.08 -6.45
C CYS A 383 -22.38 7.85 -5.20
N LEU A 384 -22.25 9.18 -5.16
CA LEU A 384 -22.75 9.99 -4.02
C LEU A 384 -24.26 9.82 -3.76
N GLY A 385 -25.04 9.56 -4.79
CA GLY A 385 -26.50 9.37 -4.69
C GLY A 385 -26.95 7.94 -4.35
N GLY A 386 -26.00 7.01 -4.21
CA GLY A 386 -26.32 5.59 -4.03
C GLY A 386 -26.77 5.21 -2.62
N ALA A 387 -27.43 4.06 -2.51
CA ALA A 387 -28.10 3.60 -1.28
C ALA A 387 -27.12 3.15 -0.17
N LEU A 388 -25.84 2.93 -0.47
CA LEU A 388 -24.84 2.63 0.55
C LEU A 388 -24.48 3.87 1.39
N GLY A 389 -24.76 5.08 0.86
CA GLY A 389 -24.43 6.33 1.54
C GLY A 389 -22.96 6.49 1.82
N GLY A 390 -22.61 7.22 2.88
CA GLY A 390 -21.25 7.41 3.35
C GLY A 390 -20.83 6.34 4.35
N MET A 391 -20.07 5.36 3.89
CA MET A 391 -19.52 4.29 4.75
C MET A 391 -18.18 4.67 5.38
N LYS A 392 -17.83 3.98 6.45
CA LYS A 392 -16.54 4.06 7.14
C LYS A 392 -16.28 2.77 7.91
N ALA A 393 -15.05 2.59 8.39
CA ALA A 393 -14.63 1.39 9.11
C ALA A 393 -14.94 0.11 8.30
N ASP A 394 -15.54 -0.89 8.91
CA ASP A 394 -15.86 -2.18 8.30
C ASP A 394 -17.16 -2.20 7.44
N GLY A 395 -17.71 -1.02 7.11
CA GLY A 395 -18.99 -0.91 6.41
C GLY A 395 -19.04 -1.69 5.09
N LEU A 396 -17.99 -1.61 4.26
CA LEU A 396 -17.92 -2.37 3.00
C LEU A 396 -17.89 -3.88 3.24
N MET A 397 -17.06 -4.34 4.18
CA MET A 397 -16.93 -5.77 4.47
C MET A 397 -18.24 -6.36 5.01
N ARG A 398 -19.00 -5.61 5.80
CA ARG A 398 -20.34 -6.02 6.24
C ARG A 398 -21.33 -6.13 5.08
N VAL A 399 -21.31 -5.20 4.13
CA VAL A 399 -22.15 -5.27 2.93
C VAL A 399 -21.84 -6.51 2.10
N LEU A 400 -20.57 -6.83 1.91
CA LEU A 400 -20.13 -7.92 1.03
C LEU A 400 -20.27 -9.32 1.65
N LEU A 401 -20.12 -9.43 2.98
CA LEU A 401 -19.99 -10.71 3.69
C LEU A 401 -21.17 -11.01 4.63
N ALA A 402 -22.24 -10.20 4.55
CA ALA A 402 -23.46 -10.38 5.32
C ALA A 402 -24.20 -11.69 5.02
#